data_ad841c282bb7827a66c6acb252f9eb1d
#
_entry.id   ad841c282bb7827a66c6acb252f9eb1d
#
_cell.length_a   1.000
_cell.length_b   1.000
_cell.length_c   1.000
_cell.angle_alpha   90.00
_cell.angle_beta   90.00
_cell.angle_gamma   90.00
#
_symmetry.space_group_name_H-M   'P 1'
#
loop_
_entity.id
_entity.type
_entity.pdbx_description
1 polymer ?
#
loop_
_entity_poly.entity_id
_entity_poly.type
_entity_poly.pdbx_seq_one_letter_code
_entity_poly.pdbx_strand_id
1 'polypeptide(L)'
;MSRVSRCAAIMACSVAFVVSGGCGSSPTRFYALNGLPQGVGHTGGVARSGPALGVGPVAVPERLNRPEIVTWVNESMLHLADFDQWAAPLQDSLTRVLAENLAVLLSTDRAAVFPWPSDTPIDYEVRVEVTRFEGTLGRDCSLIARWFILRRVDKQTKAGRSSHTEPAGESYTTLVAAQSRLVAAMSRDIASALGAGGW
;
A
#
# COMPACT_ATOMS: atom_id res chain seq x y z
N MET A 1 -70.48 -26.56 -11.69
CA MET A 1 -69.17 -26.40 -10.97
C MET A 1 -68.21 -25.79 -11.96
N SER A 2 -68.03 -24.75 -11.95
CA SER A 2 -68.11 -23.32 -11.98
C SER A 2 -66.74 -22.76 -12.47
N ARG A 3 -66.84 -22.06 -13.61
CA ARG A 3 -65.70 -21.36 -14.25
C ARG A 3 -64.96 -20.37 -13.33
N VAL A 4 -65.54 -20.06 -12.19
CA VAL A 4 -64.98 -19.12 -11.19
C VAL A 4 -63.76 -19.71 -10.42
N SER A 5 -63.74 -21.06 -10.21
CA SER A 5 -62.67 -21.70 -9.45
C SER A 5 -61.32 -21.79 -10.19
N ARG A 6 -61.33 -21.68 -11.54
CA ARG A 6 -60.14 -21.75 -12.37
C ARG A 6 -59.40 -20.41 -12.48
N CYS A 7 -60.12 -19.27 -12.38
CA CYS A 7 -59.52 -17.95 -12.43
C CYS A 7 -58.77 -17.58 -11.12
N ALA A 8 -59.23 -18.08 -9.95
CA ALA A 8 -58.58 -17.84 -8.67
C ALA A 8 -57.23 -18.53 -8.53
N ALA A 9 -57.07 -19.71 -9.16
CA ALA A 9 -55.81 -20.45 -9.11
C ALA A 9 -54.70 -19.85 -9.98
N ILE A 10 -55.07 -19.18 -11.09
CA ILE A 10 -54.11 -18.54 -12.01
C ILE A 10 -53.62 -17.21 -11.40
N MET A 11 -54.45 -16.49 -10.67
CA MET A 11 -54.07 -15.23 -10.03
C MET A 11 -53.15 -15.40 -8.83
N ALA A 12 -53.26 -16.53 -8.12
CA ALA A 12 -52.38 -16.83 -6.99
C ALA A 12 -50.96 -17.22 -7.43
N CYS A 13 -50.76 -17.75 -8.65
CA CYS A 13 -49.45 -18.14 -9.15
C CYS A 13 -48.63 -16.96 -9.69
N SER A 14 -49.31 -15.87 -10.11
CA SER A 14 -48.64 -14.68 -10.66
C SER A 14 -48.05 -13.73 -9.61
N VAL A 15 -48.41 -13.85 -8.33
CA VAL A 15 -47.90 -12.99 -7.23
C VAL A 15 -46.64 -13.57 -6.60
N ALA A 16 -46.36 -14.86 -6.76
CA ALA A 16 -45.20 -15.52 -6.13
C ALA A 16 -43.87 -15.33 -6.87
N PHE A 17 -43.83 -14.64 -8.04
CA PHE A 17 -42.59 -14.56 -8.86
C PHE A 17 -41.87 -13.21 -8.77
N VAL A 18 -42.26 -12.29 -7.87
CA VAL A 18 -41.73 -10.93 -7.81
C VAL A 18 -40.74 -10.70 -6.61
N VAL A 19 -40.45 -11.68 -5.80
CA VAL A 19 -39.67 -11.46 -4.54
C VAL A 19 -38.24 -12.02 -4.58
N SER A 20 -37.70 -12.44 -5.71
CA SER A 20 -36.29 -12.92 -5.78
C SER A 20 -35.34 -11.97 -6.52
N GLY A 21 -35.60 -10.65 -6.47
CA GLY A 21 -34.59 -9.64 -6.79
C GLY A 21 -33.63 -9.48 -5.63
N GLY A 22 -32.76 -10.47 -5.39
CA GLY A 22 -31.67 -10.32 -4.43
C GLY A 22 -30.76 -9.15 -4.88
N CYS A 23 -30.69 -8.08 -4.06
CA CYS A 23 -29.68 -7.05 -4.21
C CYS A 23 -28.30 -7.71 -4.02
N GLY A 24 -27.72 -8.23 -5.10
CA GLY A 24 -26.34 -8.68 -5.13
C GLY A 24 -25.42 -7.46 -5.07
N SER A 25 -25.10 -6.96 -3.88
CA SER A 25 -24.01 -6.00 -3.72
C SER A 25 -22.70 -6.68 -4.09
N SER A 26 -21.91 -6.06 -4.96
CA SER A 26 -20.56 -6.56 -5.27
C SER A 26 -19.74 -6.64 -3.98
N PRO A 27 -19.04 -7.77 -3.71
CA PRO A 27 -18.23 -7.87 -2.51
C PRO A 27 -17.07 -6.88 -2.55
N THR A 28 -16.78 -6.24 -1.42
CA THR A 28 -15.61 -5.38 -1.27
C THR A 28 -14.34 -6.23 -1.33
N ARG A 29 -13.38 -5.77 -2.13
CA ARG A 29 -12.05 -6.38 -2.28
C ARG A 29 -11.04 -5.59 -1.49
N PHE A 30 -10.19 -6.29 -0.74
CA PHE A 30 -9.16 -5.66 0.07
C PHE A 30 -7.78 -5.93 -0.52
N TYR A 31 -6.95 -4.89 -0.55
CA TYR A 31 -5.63 -4.91 -1.16
C TYR A 31 -4.56 -4.53 -0.14
N ALA A 32 -3.39 -5.14 -0.26
CA ALA A 32 -2.23 -4.85 0.56
C ALA A 32 -1.00 -4.62 -0.32
N LEU A 33 -0.14 -3.69 0.09
CA LEU A 33 1.18 -3.52 -0.51
C LEU A 33 2.08 -4.69 -0.12
N ASN A 34 2.90 -5.15 -1.05
CA ASN A 34 3.84 -6.23 -0.87
C ASN A 34 5.28 -5.68 -0.78
N GLY A 35 6.05 -6.21 0.16
CA GLY A 35 7.49 -5.96 0.26
C GLY A 35 8.29 -6.75 -0.78
N LEU A 36 9.59 -6.49 -0.81
CA LEU A 36 10.54 -7.31 -1.57
C LEU A 36 10.50 -8.76 -1.07
N PRO A 37 10.67 -9.75 -1.96
CA PRO A 37 10.73 -11.14 -1.56
C PRO A 37 11.85 -11.32 -0.52
N GLN A 38 11.47 -11.79 0.65
CA GLN A 38 12.46 -12.26 1.62
C GLN A 38 13.00 -13.57 1.05
N GLY A 39 14.32 -13.67 0.86
CA GLY A 39 14.92 -14.88 0.32
C GLY A 39 14.45 -16.11 1.10
N VAL A 40 13.87 -17.08 0.39
CA VAL A 40 13.48 -18.38 0.94
C VAL A 40 14.78 -19.09 1.34
N GLY A 41 15.13 -19.05 2.63
CA GLY A 41 16.37 -19.69 3.07
C GLY A 41 16.95 -19.24 4.41
N HIS A 42 16.20 -18.56 5.26
CA HIS A 42 16.70 -18.18 6.59
C HIS A 42 16.32 -19.20 7.67
N THR A 43 16.56 -20.48 7.39
CA THR A 43 16.60 -21.57 8.39
C THR A 43 18.03 -21.80 8.91
N GLY A 44 18.74 -20.74 9.26
CA GLY A 44 20.11 -20.89 9.74
C GLY A 44 20.68 -19.56 10.24
N GLY A 45 20.38 -19.23 11.43
CA GLY A 45 21.04 -18.54 12.51
C GLY A 45 22.25 -17.62 12.31
N VAL A 46 22.44 -16.96 11.17
CA VAL A 46 23.38 -15.84 11.11
C VAL A 46 22.57 -14.56 11.32
N ALA A 47 22.71 -13.95 12.51
CA ALA A 47 22.16 -12.64 12.80
C ALA A 47 22.61 -11.65 11.70
N ARG A 48 21.65 -10.99 11.04
CA ARG A 48 21.97 -9.94 10.07
C ARG A 48 22.54 -8.76 10.81
N SER A 49 23.82 -8.46 10.52
CA SER A 49 24.61 -7.46 11.25
C SER A 49 24.46 -6.03 10.71
N GLY A 50 23.51 -5.78 9.82
CA GLY A 50 23.24 -4.45 9.29
C GLY A 50 22.84 -3.43 10.38
N PRO A 51 22.73 -2.13 10.02
CA PRO A 51 22.44 -1.07 10.98
C PRO A 51 21.04 -1.22 11.61
N ALA A 52 20.87 -0.66 12.81
CA ALA A 52 19.58 -0.54 13.45
C ALA A 52 18.82 0.66 12.85
N LEU A 53 17.63 0.40 12.32
CA LEU A 53 16.81 1.38 11.62
C LEU A 53 15.54 1.72 12.42
N GLY A 54 15.21 3.01 12.47
CA GLY A 54 13.88 3.50 12.82
C GLY A 54 13.22 4.01 11.55
N VAL A 55 12.12 3.40 11.13
CA VAL A 55 11.43 3.74 9.88
C VAL A 55 10.09 4.40 10.17
N GLY A 56 9.94 5.63 9.74
CA GLY A 56 8.75 6.44 9.89
C GLY A 56 8.96 7.71 10.73
N PRO A 57 7.92 8.55 10.81
CA PRO A 57 6.64 8.39 10.12
C PRO A 57 6.77 8.52 8.59
N VAL A 58 5.89 7.84 7.86
CA VAL A 58 5.65 8.07 6.43
C VAL A 58 4.42 8.95 6.32
N ALA A 59 4.55 10.20 5.89
CA ALA A 59 3.43 11.08 5.66
C ALA A 59 2.87 10.87 4.25
N VAL A 60 1.55 10.80 4.11
CA VAL A 60 0.84 10.71 2.83
C VAL A 60 -0.14 11.87 2.69
N PRO A 61 -0.46 12.33 1.46
CA PRO A 61 -1.50 13.33 1.26
C PRO A 61 -2.85 12.84 1.83
N GLU A 62 -3.59 13.75 2.44
CA GLU A 62 -4.88 13.44 3.09
C GLU A 62 -5.87 12.75 2.12
N ARG A 63 -5.89 13.18 0.85
CA ARG A 63 -6.72 12.57 -0.20
C ARG A 63 -6.45 11.06 -0.43
N LEU A 64 -5.25 10.57 -0.04
CA LEU A 64 -4.85 9.17 -0.16
C LEU A 64 -4.98 8.40 1.17
N ASN A 65 -5.09 9.11 2.30
CA ASN A 65 -5.18 8.48 3.63
C ASN A 65 -6.63 8.11 3.95
N ARG A 66 -7.16 7.17 3.18
CA ARG A 66 -8.55 6.71 3.21
C ARG A 66 -8.64 5.23 2.83
N PRO A 67 -9.73 4.54 3.19
CA PRO A 67 -9.89 3.13 2.84
C PRO A 67 -9.91 2.86 1.34
N GLU A 68 -10.60 3.71 0.54
CA GLU A 68 -10.78 3.50 -0.89
C GLU A 68 -9.48 3.73 -1.66
N ILE A 69 -9.20 2.88 -2.64
CA ILE A 69 -8.10 3.13 -3.57
C ILE A 69 -8.47 4.31 -4.47
N VAL A 70 -7.58 5.31 -4.51
CA VAL A 70 -7.76 6.54 -5.29
C VAL A 70 -7.02 6.42 -6.62
N THR A 71 -7.72 6.73 -7.72
CA THR A 71 -7.15 6.78 -9.06
C THR A 71 -7.52 8.08 -9.77
N TRP A 72 -6.72 8.47 -10.76
CA TRP A 72 -7.06 9.58 -11.64
C TRP A 72 -7.95 9.10 -12.78
N VAL A 73 -9.02 9.83 -13.05
CA VAL A 73 -9.83 9.67 -14.27
C VAL A 73 -9.24 10.54 -15.38
N ASN A 74 -8.87 11.77 -15.02
CA ASN A 74 -8.18 12.74 -15.88
C ASN A 74 -7.33 13.69 -14.99
N GLU A 75 -6.77 14.74 -15.57
CA GLU A 75 -5.88 15.69 -14.89
C GLU A 75 -6.50 16.39 -13.66
N SER A 76 -7.84 16.45 -13.57
CA SER A 76 -8.56 17.20 -12.54
C SER A 76 -9.56 16.38 -11.75
N MET A 77 -9.84 15.13 -12.15
CA MET A 77 -10.86 14.31 -11.53
C MET A 77 -10.28 13.03 -10.95
N LEU A 78 -10.54 12.82 -9.67
CA LEU A 78 -10.23 11.58 -8.97
C LEU A 78 -11.45 10.65 -8.93
N HIS A 79 -11.20 9.37 -9.00
CA HIS A 79 -12.14 8.31 -8.72
C HIS A 79 -11.77 7.63 -7.40
N LEU A 80 -12.77 7.43 -6.56
CA LEU A 80 -12.67 6.67 -5.32
C LEU A 80 -13.34 5.33 -5.54
N ALA A 81 -12.60 4.25 -5.35
CA ALA A 81 -13.11 2.91 -5.63
C ALA A 81 -14.13 2.45 -4.58
N ASP A 82 -15.39 2.28 -4.97
CA ASP A 82 -16.46 1.89 -4.04
C ASP A 82 -16.22 0.52 -3.39
N PHE A 83 -15.66 -0.43 -4.16
CA PHE A 83 -15.50 -1.83 -3.74
C PHE A 83 -14.04 -2.30 -3.69
N ASP A 84 -13.07 -1.42 -3.90
CA ASP A 84 -11.64 -1.73 -3.88
C ASP A 84 -10.94 -0.87 -2.82
N GLN A 85 -10.58 -1.49 -1.71
CA GLN A 85 -10.11 -0.80 -0.51
C GLN A 85 -8.76 -1.31 -0.05
N TRP A 86 -8.01 -0.47 0.64
CA TRP A 86 -6.83 -0.89 1.37
C TRP A 86 -7.22 -1.75 2.57
N ALA A 87 -6.49 -2.85 2.80
CA ALA A 87 -6.71 -3.74 3.94
C ALA A 87 -6.31 -3.10 5.29
N ALA A 88 -5.50 -2.04 5.25
CA ALA A 88 -5.08 -1.24 6.40
C ALA A 88 -4.81 0.20 5.94
N PRO A 89 -4.72 1.19 6.84
CA PRO A 89 -4.38 2.56 6.47
C PRO A 89 -3.13 2.60 5.58
N LEU A 90 -3.20 3.35 4.48
CA LEU A 90 -2.12 3.41 3.48
C LEU A 90 -0.80 3.88 4.09
N GLN A 91 -0.86 4.85 5.00
CA GLN A 91 0.31 5.36 5.72
C GLN A 91 1.03 4.25 6.49
N ASP A 92 0.29 3.42 7.23
CA ASP A 92 0.84 2.32 8.03
C ASP A 92 1.40 1.22 7.12
N SER A 93 0.68 0.90 6.04
CA SER A 93 1.10 -0.08 5.03
C SER A 93 2.41 0.34 4.36
N LEU A 94 2.54 1.61 3.97
CA LEU A 94 3.78 2.16 3.40
C LEU A 94 4.94 2.11 4.39
N THR A 95 4.70 2.49 5.66
CA THR A 95 5.73 2.48 6.71
C THR A 95 6.24 1.06 6.95
N ARG A 96 5.34 0.09 7.07
CA ARG A 96 5.67 -1.31 7.27
C ARG A 96 6.46 -1.89 6.08
N VAL A 97 5.95 -1.71 4.86
CA VAL A 97 6.61 -2.25 3.65
C VAL A 97 7.96 -1.60 3.41
N LEU A 98 8.11 -0.30 3.69
CA LEU A 98 9.40 0.38 3.62
C LEU A 98 10.40 -0.22 4.62
N ALA A 99 9.98 -0.47 5.87
CA ALA A 99 10.83 -1.09 6.88
C ALA A 99 11.26 -2.52 6.47
N GLU A 100 10.33 -3.34 5.98
CA GLU A 100 10.60 -4.68 5.46
C GLU A 100 11.60 -4.66 4.30
N ASN A 101 11.41 -3.76 3.35
CA ASN A 101 12.32 -3.60 2.21
C ASN A 101 13.72 -3.17 2.62
N LEU A 102 13.82 -2.19 3.51
CA LEU A 102 15.12 -1.71 4.02
C LEU A 102 15.83 -2.79 4.84
N ALA A 103 15.10 -3.59 5.62
CA ALA A 103 15.65 -4.73 6.35
C ALA A 103 16.28 -5.75 5.40
N VAL A 104 15.62 -6.04 4.27
CA VAL A 104 16.15 -6.93 3.23
C VAL A 104 17.38 -6.31 2.56
N LEU A 105 17.27 -5.07 2.09
CA LEU A 105 18.30 -4.39 1.30
C LEU A 105 19.58 -4.12 2.09
N LEU A 106 19.47 -3.86 3.39
CA LEU A 106 20.60 -3.55 4.28
C LEU A 106 21.03 -4.74 5.13
N SER A 107 20.44 -5.91 4.90
CA SER A 107 20.75 -7.15 5.63
C SER A 107 20.72 -6.95 7.14
N THR A 108 19.62 -6.38 7.65
CA THR A 108 19.42 -6.14 9.09
C THR A 108 18.14 -6.78 9.58
N ASP A 109 18.14 -7.29 10.80
CA ASP A 109 16.93 -7.74 11.52
C ASP A 109 16.46 -6.67 12.54
N ARG A 110 17.16 -5.51 12.59
CA ARG A 110 16.94 -4.42 13.53
C ARG A 110 16.24 -3.23 12.87
N ALA A 111 15.06 -3.46 12.27
CA ALA A 111 14.24 -2.41 11.70
C ALA A 111 12.98 -2.22 12.55
N ALA A 112 12.88 -1.10 13.26
CA ALA A 112 11.73 -0.71 14.06
C ALA A 112 10.82 0.21 13.25
N VAL A 113 9.50 -0.03 13.30
CA VAL A 113 8.46 0.80 12.69
C VAL A 113 7.97 1.84 13.68
N PHE A 114 7.79 3.07 13.22
CA PHE A 114 7.24 4.15 14.03
C PHE A 114 5.76 3.90 14.42
N PRO A 115 5.34 4.20 15.68
CA PRO A 115 6.15 4.68 16.79
C PRO A 115 6.92 3.54 17.49
N TRP A 116 8.16 3.78 17.84
CA TRP A 116 9.00 2.85 18.62
C TRP A 116 9.23 3.38 20.04
N PRO A 117 9.51 2.50 21.03
CA PRO A 117 9.92 2.90 22.38
C PRO A 117 11.18 3.77 22.38
N SER A 118 11.30 4.69 23.34
CA SER A 118 12.39 5.65 23.40
C SER A 118 13.78 5.02 23.63
N ASP A 119 13.83 3.83 24.20
CA ASP A 119 15.01 3.02 24.47
C ASP A 119 15.40 2.08 23.32
N THR A 120 14.63 2.07 22.22
CA THR A 120 14.93 1.28 21.03
C THR A 120 16.28 1.76 20.44
N PRO A 121 17.29 0.86 20.31
CA PRO A 121 18.54 1.24 19.70
C PRO A 121 18.35 1.50 18.21
N ILE A 122 18.64 2.72 17.76
CA ILE A 122 18.50 3.15 16.36
C ILE A 122 19.77 3.87 15.95
N ASP A 123 20.42 3.39 14.88
CA ASP A 123 21.58 4.02 14.26
C ASP A 123 21.13 5.11 13.27
N TYR A 124 20.10 4.79 12.46
CA TYR A 124 19.55 5.68 11.45
C TYR A 124 18.02 5.75 11.52
N GLU A 125 17.51 6.97 11.46
CA GLU A 125 16.09 7.26 11.43
C GLU A 125 15.69 7.71 10.01
N VAL A 126 14.74 7.01 9.38
CA VAL A 126 14.27 7.27 8.02
C VAL A 126 12.86 7.82 8.09
N ARG A 127 12.64 9.04 7.59
CA ARG A 127 11.32 9.66 7.44
C ARG A 127 11.01 9.88 5.97
N VAL A 128 9.74 9.77 5.58
CA VAL A 128 9.32 9.94 4.20
C VAL A 128 8.08 10.82 4.12
N GLU A 129 8.08 11.73 3.15
CA GLU A 129 6.94 12.58 2.78
C GLU A 129 6.53 12.22 1.35
N VAL A 130 5.43 11.48 1.20
CA VAL A 130 4.87 11.13 -0.10
C VAL A 130 4.04 12.29 -0.61
N THR A 131 4.27 12.72 -1.85
CA THR A 131 3.46 13.75 -2.52
C THR A 131 2.57 13.18 -3.61
N ARG A 132 2.95 12.03 -4.20
CA ARG A 132 2.14 11.29 -5.19
C ARG A 132 2.31 9.79 -4.98
N PHE A 133 1.22 9.05 -5.04
CA PHE A 133 1.20 7.58 -4.98
C PHE A 133 -0.01 7.00 -5.71
N GLU A 134 -0.61 7.73 -6.59
CA GLU A 134 -1.77 7.35 -7.38
C GLU A 134 -1.43 7.17 -8.85
N GLY A 135 -2.33 6.54 -9.59
CA GLY A 135 -2.21 6.31 -11.03
C GLY A 135 -3.56 6.34 -11.74
N THR A 136 -3.52 6.11 -13.03
CA THR A 136 -4.67 5.95 -13.91
C THR A 136 -4.71 4.51 -14.40
N LEU A 137 -5.84 3.80 -14.19
CA LEU A 137 -6.00 2.43 -14.71
C LEU A 137 -5.83 2.41 -16.22
N GLY A 138 -5.16 1.39 -16.73
CA GLY A 138 -4.82 1.25 -18.15
C GLY A 138 -3.69 2.16 -18.65
N ARG A 139 -3.08 2.96 -17.78
CA ARG A 139 -1.95 3.86 -18.09
C ARG A 139 -0.78 3.60 -17.16
N ASP A 140 -0.50 4.54 -16.28
CA ASP A 140 0.63 4.50 -15.36
C ASP A 140 0.23 4.90 -13.93
N CYS A 141 1.06 4.53 -12.97
CA CYS A 141 1.05 5.04 -11.62
C CYS A 141 2.43 5.59 -11.27
N SER A 142 2.47 6.57 -10.37
CA SER A 142 3.70 7.25 -10.00
C SER A 142 3.85 7.35 -8.48
N LEU A 143 5.09 7.21 -8.02
CA LEU A 143 5.49 7.56 -6.67
C LEU A 143 6.43 8.77 -6.73
N ILE A 144 6.07 9.83 -6.03
CA ILE A 144 6.95 10.98 -5.78
C ILE A 144 7.00 11.19 -4.28
N ALA A 145 8.21 11.12 -3.73
CA ALA A 145 8.43 11.28 -2.30
C ALA A 145 9.75 12.00 -2.01
N ARG A 146 9.80 12.71 -0.89
CA ARG A 146 11.03 13.19 -0.26
C ARG A 146 11.34 12.30 0.92
N TRP A 147 12.60 12.03 1.16
CA TRP A 147 13.03 11.25 2.30
C TRP A 147 14.18 11.94 3.02
N PHE A 148 14.26 11.67 4.32
CA PHE A 148 15.24 12.24 5.23
C PHE A 148 15.82 11.10 6.07
N ILE A 149 17.13 11.05 6.17
CA ILE A 149 17.86 10.07 6.98
C ILE A 149 18.64 10.84 8.03
N LEU A 150 18.35 10.58 9.29
CA LEU A 150 19.09 11.12 10.43
C LEU A 150 20.00 10.04 11.01
N ARG A 151 21.31 10.26 10.99
CA ARG A 151 22.26 9.41 11.74
C ARG A 151 22.27 9.86 13.22
N ARG A 152 21.95 8.91 14.12
CA ARG A 152 21.70 9.26 15.53
C ARG A 152 22.96 9.62 16.30
N VAL A 153 24.13 9.07 15.95
CA VAL A 153 25.39 9.24 16.66
C VAL A 153 25.91 10.67 16.62
N ASP A 154 25.83 11.36 15.51
CA ASP A 154 26.37 12.72 15.29
C ASP A 154 25.34 13.72 14.76
N LYS A 155 24.07 13.31 14.64
CA LYS A 155 22.95 14.12 14.19
C LYS A 155 23.07 14.61 12.73
N GLN A 156 23.93 14.01 11.93
CA GLN A 156 23.99 14.33 10.51
C GLN A 156 22.73 13.92 9.79
N THR A 157 22.28 14.73 8.85
CA THR A 157 21.07 14.49 8.08
C THR A 157 21.40 14.45 6.59
N LYS A 158 20.87 13.43 5.91
CA LYS A 158 20.87 13.32 4.46
C LYS A 158 19.43 13.38 3.96
N ALA A 159 19.18 14.11 2.89
CA ALA A 159 17.87 14.20 2.27
C ALA A 159 17.95 13.83 0.79
N GLY A 160 16.86 13.29 0.25
CA GLY A 160 16.77 12.98 -1.17
C GLY A 160 15.32 12.96 -1.64
N ARG A 161 15.18 12.66 -2.93
CA ARG A 161 13.89 12.55 -3.59
C ARG A 161 13.87 11.27 -4.45
N SER A 162 12.78 10.53 -4.36
CA SER A 162 12.45 9.44 -5.27
C SER A 162 11.33 9.89 -6.21
N SER A 163 11.46 9.54 -7.48
CA SER A 163 10.44 9.81 -8.50
C SER A 163 10.45 8.65 -9.48
N HIS A 164 9.45 7.77 -9.37
CA HIS A 164 9.35 6.54 -10.16
C HIS A 164 7.97 6.43 -10.78
N THR A 165 7.88 5.79 -11.93
CA THR A 165 6.64 5.53 -12.67
C THR A 165 6.63 4.08 -13.15
N GLU A 166 5.48 3.42 -13.05
CA GLU A 166 5.25 2.04 -13.46
C GLU A 166 3.93 1.93 -14.24
N PRO A 167 3.82 1.01 -15.21
CA PRO A 167 2.52 0.71 -15.83
C PRO A 167 1.52 0.22 -14.79
N ALA A 168 0.36 0.88 -14.70
CA ALA A 168 -0.67 0.57 -13.71
C ALA A 168 -1.46 -0.71 -14.03
N GLY A 169 -1.56 -1.08 -15.32
CA GLY A 169 -2.49 -2.11 -15.78
C GLY A 169 -3.96 -1.68 -15.67
N GLU A 170 -4.87 -2.57 -16.05
CA GLU A 170 -6.30 -2.24 -16.20
C GLU A 170 -7.14 -2.57 -14.95
N SER A 171 -6.55 -3.14 -13.91
CA SER A 171 -7.25 -3.55 -12.70
C SER A 171 -6.57 -3.01 -11.43
N TYR A 172 -7.32 -2.92 -10.32
CA TYR A 172 -6.75 -2.57 -9.03
C TYR A 172 -5.68 -3.56 -8.55
N THR A 173 -5.80 -4.85 -8.91
CA THR A 173 -4.76 -5.86 -8.61
C THR A 173 -3.44 -5.50 -9.28
N THR A 174 -3.47 -5.14 -10.57
CA THR A 174 -2.25 -4.77 -11.32
C THR A 174 -1.72 -3.41 -10.90
N LEU A 175 -2.60 -2.47 -10.56
CA LEU A 175 -2.23 -1.17 -9.99
C LEU A 175 -1.48 -1.34 -8.66
N VAL A 176 -2.02 -2.11 -7.71
CA VAL A 176 -1.38 -2.33 -6.40
C VAL A 176 -0.06 -3.08 -6.53
N ALA A 177 0.05 -4.02 -7.48
CA ALA A 177 1.32 -4.66 -7.79
C ALA A 177 2.36 -3.65 -8.32
N ALA A 178 1.96 -2.72 -9.20
CA ALA A 178 2.82 -1.63 -9.68
C ALA A 178 3.21 -0.67 -8.55
N GLN A 179 2.27 -0.29 -7.70
CA GLN A 179 2.55 0.53 -6.51
C GLN A 179 3.53 -0.15 -5.55
N SER A 180 3.45 -1.47 -5.38
CA SER A 180 4.43 -2.23 -4.58
C SER A 180 5.83 -2.16 -5.18
N ARG A 181 5.96 -2.23 -6.52
CA ARG A 181 7.26 -2.05 -7.21
C ARG A 181 7.80 -0.63 -7.05
N LEU A 182 6.93 0.38 -7.06
CA LEU A 182 7.32 1.78 -6.81
C LEU A 182 7.89 1.96 -5.39
N VAL A 183 7.25 1.35 -4.38
CA VAL A 183 7.78 1.37 -3.00
C VAL A 183 9.13 0.66 -2.93
N ALA A 184 9.29 -0.47 -3.63
CA ALA A 184 10.57 -1.18 -3.69
C ALA A 184 11.67 -0.34 -4.37
N ALA A 185 11.34 0.43 -5.41
CA ALA A 185 12.28 1.36 -6.07
C ALA A 185 12.71 2.48 -5.12
N MET A 186 11.77 3.15 -4.44
CA MET A 186 12.09 4.14 -3.41
C MET A 186 12.94 3.56 -2.29
N SER A 187 12.67 2.33 -1.86
CA SER A 187 13.45 1.65 -0.82
C SER A 187 14.90 1.44 -1.25
N ARG A 188 15.15 1.14 -2.53
CA ARG A 188 16.52 1.02 -3.08
C ARG A 188 17.24 2.36 -3.10
N ASP A 189 16.56 3.46 -3.45
CA ASP A 189 17.15 4.80 -3.40
C ASP A 189 17.63 5.13 -1.97
N ILE A 190 16.76 4.90 -0.97
CA ILE A 190 17.08 5.14 0.45
C ILE A 190 18.21 4.22 0.92
N ALA A 191 18.17 2.92 0.59
CA ALA A 191 19.22 1.97 0.96
C ALA A 191 20.57 2.34 0.32
N SER A 192 20.58 2.76 -0.93
CA SER A 192 21.77 3.28 -1.61
C SER A 192 22.33 4.51 -0.91
N ALA A 193 21.47 5.44 -0.48
CA ALA A 193 21.88 6.62 0.27
C ALA A 193 22.48 6.28 1.65
N LEU A 194 21.99 5.23 2.29
CA LEU A 194 22.54 4.70 3.54
C LEU A 194 23.88 4.01 3.33
N GLY A 195 24.05 3.23 2.26
CA GLY A 195 25.25 2.47 1.94
C GLY A 195 26.38 3.28 1.32
N ALA A 196 26.07 4.39 0.67
CA ALA A 196 27.09 5.29 0.12
C ALA A 196 27.84 6.00 1.25
N GLY A 197 29.02 5.53 1.58
CA GLY A 197 29.86 5.91 2.73
C GLY A 197 30.35 7.37 2.82
N GLY A 198 29.51 8.31 2.49
CA GLY A 198 29.76 9.75 2.54
C GLY A 198 28.77 10.45 3.49
N TRP A 199 28.98 10.26 4.79
CA TRP A 199 28.33 11.04 5.85
C TRP A 199 29.29 12.07 6.38
#